data_f187ecb4541d545ef1153c208169884d
#
_entry.id   f187ecb4541d545ef1153c208169884d
#
_cell.length_a   1.000
_cell.length_b   1.000
_cell.length_c   1.000
_cell.angle_alpha   90.00
_cell.angle_beta   90.00
_cell.angle_gamma   90.00
#
_symmetry.space_group_name_H-M   'P 1'
#
loop_
_entity.id
_entity.type
_entity.pdbx_description
1 polymer ?
#
loop_
_entity_poly.entity_id
_entity_poly.type
_entity_poly.pdbx_seq_one_letter_code
_entity_poly.pdbx_strand_id
1 'polypeptide(L)'
;MSDALIRLEQVGVSFAGEAVLDNIDLAVAPGQIVTLIGPNGAGKTTLVRAVLGLLKPHRGSVWRKPKLRVGYMPQKIQVDPTLPLSVLRFLRLVPGVDRGAALAALQEVGAEQVIDSPLQTVSGGEMQRVLLARALLRKPQLLVLDEPVQGVDVAGQSELYSLITRLRDRHGCGV
;
A
#
# COMPACT_ATOMS: atom_id res chain seq x y z
N MET A 1 18.38 -10.43 -17.77
CA MET A 1 17.06 -9.72 -17.82
C MET A 1 16.69 -9.45 -16.38
N SER A 2 16.49 -8.20 -16.00
CA SER A 2 16.23 -7.85 -14.59
C SER A 2 14.93 -8.48 -14.11
N ASP A 3 14.95 -9.10 -12.93
CA ASP A 3 13.79 -9.72 -12.27
C ASP A 3 12.83 -8.65 -11.70
N ALA A 4 12.55 -7.61 -12.48
CA ALA A 4 11.70 -6.50 -12.05
C ALA A 4 10.25 -6.96 -11.86
N LEU A 5 9.59 -6.48 -10.80
CA LEU A 5 8.16 -6.63 -10.56
C LEU A 5 7.36 -5.60 -11.36
N ILE A 6 7.93 -4.40 -11.48
CA ILE A 6 7.37 -3.28 -12.24
C ILE A 6 8.50 -2.46 -12.85
N ARG A 7 8.22 -1.85 -14.02
CA ARG A 7 9.10 -0.91 -14.69
C ARG A 7 8.28 0.20 -15.34
N LEU A 8 8.71 1.41 -15.12
CA LEU A 8 8.25 2.62 -15.76
C LEU A 8 9.34 3.13 -16.67
N GLU A 9 9.01 3.50 -17.89
CA GLU A 9 9.96 4.03 -18.89
C GLU A 9 9.40 5.33 -19.45
N GLN A 10 10.10 6.44 -19.20
CA GLN A 10 9.78 7.78 -19.65
C GLN A 10 8.31 8.19 -19.41
N VAL A 11 7.78 7.80 -18.24
CA VAL A 11 6.37 8.01 -17.92
C VAL A 11 6.08 9.48 -17.69
N GLY A 12 5.06 9.98 -18.40
CA GLY A 12 4.51 11.32 -18.26
C GLY A 12 3.01 11.30 -18.00
N VAL A 13 2.56 12.15 -17.07
CA VAL A 13 1.14 12.35 -16.73
C VAL A 13 0.86 13.85 -16.61
N SER A 14 -0.18 14.31 -17.31
CA SER A 14 -0.67 15.71 -17.21
C SER A 14 -2.16 15.71 -16.88
N PHE A 15 -2.60 16.76 -16.17
CA PHE A 15 -3.99 17.08 -15.93
C PHE A 15 -4.26 18.51 -16.35
N ALA A 16 -5.30 18.72 -17.14
CA ALA A 16 -5.68 20.03 -17.67
C ALA A 16 -4.51 20.81 -18.34
N GLY A 17 -3.58 20.08 -18.98
CA GLY A 17 -2.41 20.68 -19.64
C GLY A 17 -1.20 20.89 -18.74
N GLU A 18 -1.32 20.74 -17.42
CA GLU A 18 -0.20 20.84 -16.47
C GLU A 18 0.45 19.46 -16.27
N ALA A 19 1.78 19.40 -16.46
CA ALA A 19 2.54 18.18 -16.22
C ALA A 19 2.68 17.91 -14.71
N VAL A 20 2.25 16.73 -14.27
CA VAL A 20 2.39 16.27 -12.88
C VAL A 20 3.51 15.24 -12.74
N LEU A 21 3.67 14.41 -13.76
CA LEU A 21 4.83 13.52 -13.90
C LEU A 21 5.45 13.80 -15.26
N ASP A 22 6.77 13.94 -15.28
CA ASP A 22 7.52 14.15 -16.54
C ASP A 22 8.75 13.26 -16.55
N ASN A 23 8.85 12.44 -17.59
CA ASN A 23 9.99 11.59 -17.90
C ASN A 23 10.46 10.70 -16.72
N ILE A 24 9.52 10.03 -16.05
CA ILE A 24 9.83 9.18 -14.90
C ILE A 24 10.29 7.79 -15.35
N ASP A 25 11.49 7.42 -14.93
CA ASP A 25 12.03 6.07 -15.03
C ASP A 25 12.11 5.45 -13.63
N LEU A 26 11.56 4.26 -13.44
CA LEU A 26 11.53 3.56 -12.17
C LEU A 26 11.48 2.05 -12.41
N ALA A 27 12.24 1.29 -11.64
CA ALA A 27 12.09 -0.16 -11.57
C ALA A 27 12.06 -0.62 -10.12
N VAL A 28 11.24 -1.63 -9.82
CA VAL A 28 11.16 -2.25 -8.50
C VAL A 28 11.36 -3.75 -8.65
N ALA A 29 12.35 -4.28 -7.95
CA ALA A 29 12.66 -5.72 -7.91
C ALA A 29 12.11 -6.39 -6.64
N PRO A 30 12.00 -7.73 -6.59
CA PRO A 30 11.71 -8.45 -5.37
C PRO A 30 12.70 -8.09 -4.24
N GLY A 31 12.20 -7.92 -3.02
CA GLY A 31 13.01 -7.56 -1.84
C GLY A 31 13.56 -6.13 -1.84
N GLN A 32 13.32 -5.34 -2.86
CA GLN A 32 13.75 -3.94 -2.91
C GLN A 32 12.73 -3.04 -2.21
N ILE A 33 13.23 -2.03 -1.47
CA ILE A 33 12.42 -0.90 -0.99
C ILE A 33 12.76 0.32 -1.86
N VAL A 34 11.73 0.93 -2.42
CA VAL A 34 11.82 2.20 -3.14
C VAL A 34 10.97 3.23 -2.43
N THR A 35 11.57 4.34 -2.03
CA THR A 35 10.87 5.41 -1.32
C THR A 35 10.72 6.64 -2.21
N LEU A 36 9.50 7.14 -2.32
CA LEU A 36 9.19 8.39 -3.01
C LEU A 36 9.20 9.54 -2.01
N ILE A 37 10.11 10.49 -2.18
CA ILE A 37 10.27 11.65 -1.31
C ILE A 37 9.94 12.92 -2.10
N GLY A 38 9.23 13.83 -1.50
CA GLY A 38 8.88 15.12 -2.08
C GLY A 38 7.73 15.82 -1.36
N PRO A 39 7.51 17.12 -1.61
CA PRO A 39 6.44 17.90 -0.99
C PRO A 39 5.05 17.38 -1.39
N ASN A 40 4.02 17.89 -0.70
CA ASN A 40 2.65 17.64 -1.12
C ASN A 40 2.41 18.27 -2.51
N GLY A 41 1.67 17.56 -3.36
CA GLY A 41 1.48 17.96 -4.75
C GLY A 41 2.59 17.55 -5.73
N ALA A 42 3.72 17.00 -5.28
CA ALA A 42 4.82 16.56 -6.16
C ALA A 42 4.50 15.34 -7.05
N GLY A 43 3.25 14.89 -7.11
CA GLY A 43 2.85 13.78 -8.00
C GLY A 43 3.04 12.37 -7.40
N LYS A 44 3.43 12.22 -6.12
CA LYS A 44 3.67 10.90 -5.48
C LYS A 44 2.47 9.96 -5.64
N THR A 45 1.28 10.40 -5.26
CA THR A 45 0.04 9.60 -5.40
C THR A 45 -0.32 9.35 -6.88
N THR A 46 0.00 10.28 -7.77
CA THR A 46 -0.17 10.10 -9.23
C THR A 46 0.73 8.97 -9.74
N LEU A 47 1.99 8.95 -9.30
CA LEU A 47 2.93 7.88 -9.63
C LEU A 47 2.46 6.53 -9.06
N VAL A 48 2.02 6.50 -7.80
CA VAL A 48 1.43 5.30 -7.18
C VAL A 48 0.22 4.80 -7.99
N ARG A 49 -0.67 5.68 -8.43
CA ARG A 49 -1.82 5.29 -9.27
C ARG A 49 -1.38 4.74 -10.63
N ALA A 50 -0.34 5.30 -11.24
CA ALA A 50 0.23 4.76 -12.48
C ALA A 50 0.85 3.38 -12.25
N VAL A 51 1.62 3.19 -11.15
CA VAL A 51 2.17 1.90 -10.70
C VAL A 51 1.07 0.85 -10.52
N LEU A 52 -0.03 1.20 -9.89
CA LEU A 52 -1.17 0.31 -9.62
C LEU A 52 -2.03 0.02 -10.88
N GLY A 53 -1.85 0.78 -11.97
CA GLY A 53 -2.68 0.69 -13.17
C GLY A 53 -4.04 1.36 -13.05
N LEU A 54 -4.22 2.18 -12.04
CA LEU A 54 -5.41 2.99 -11.82
C LEU A 54 -5.41 4.26 -12.68
N LEU A 55 -4.25 4.61 -13.22
CA LEU A 55 -4.05 5.74 -14.12
C LEU A 55 -3.17 5.30 -15.30
N LYS A 56 -3.63 5.60 -16.52
CA LYS A 56 -2.84 5.38 -17.73
C LYS A 56 -2.00 6.63 -18.02
N PRO A 57 -0.66 6.50 -18.16
CA PRO A 57 0.17 7.64 -18.56
C PRO A 57 -0.18 8.07 -19.99
N HIS A 58 0.02 9.36 -20.30
CA HIS A 58 -0.16 9.87 -21.67
C HIS A 58 1.12 9.71 -22.50
N ARG A 59 2.29 9.53 -21.83
CA ARG A 59 3.60 9.29 -22.44
C ARG A 59 4.34 8.19 -21.70
N GLY A 60 5.21 7.47 -22.40
CA GLY A 60 5.98 6.37 -21.84
C GLY A 60 5.17 5.08 -21.62
N SER A 61 5.77 4.16 -20.90
CA SER A 61 5.15 2.87 -20.66
C SER A 61 5.26 2.41 -19.19
N VAL A 62 4.30 1.63 -18.74
CA VAL A 62 4.33 0.96 -17.43
C VAL A 62 4.20 -0.54 -17.68
N TRP A 63 5.30 -1.24 -17.49
CA TRP A 63 5.30 -2.70 -17.53
C TRP A 63 5.11 -3.27 -16.13
N ARG A 64 4.31 -4.32 -16.01
CA ARG A 64 4.09 -5.09 -14.77
C ARG A 64 4.30 -6.56 -15.05
N LYS A 65 4.94 -7.24 -14.11
CA LYS A 65 5.09 -8.70 -14.18
C LYS A 65 3.71 -9.36 -14.38
N PRO A 66 3.56 -10.28 -15.33
CA PRO A 66 2.30 -11.00 -15.52
C PRO A 66 1.80 -11.64 -14.21
N LYS A 67 0.50 -11.48 -13.91
CA LYS A 67 -0.14 -11.98 -12.67
C LYS A 67 0.50 -11.44 -11.39
N LEU A 68 1.13 -10.26 -11.42
CA LEU A 68 1.70 -9.60 -10.24
C LEU A 68 0.61 -9.41 -9.17
N ARG A 69 0.83 -9.97 -8.00
CA ARG A 69 -0.03 -9.72 -6.84
C ARG A 69 0.45 -8.49 -6.12
N VAL A 70 -0.39 -7.46 -6.08
CA VAL A 70 -0.11 -6.18 -5.43
C VAL A 70 -0.97 -6.05 -4.17
N GLY A 71 -0.33 -5.76 -3.05
CA GLY A 71 -0.96 -5.26 -1.84
C GLY A 71 -0.88 -3.74 -1.84
N TYR A 72 -2.02 -3.06 -1.71
CA TYR A 72 -2.05 -1.61 -1.66
C TYR A 72 -2.62 -1.11 -0.34
N MET A 73 -1.88 -0.24 0.28
CA MET A 73 -2.28 0.51 1.47
C MET A 73 -2.45 1.99 1.07
N PRO A 74 -3.68 2.48 0.95
CA PRO A 74 -3.95 3.89 0.62
C PRO A 74 -3.67 4.80 1.82
N GLN A 75 -3.39 6.06 1.55
CA GLN A 75 -3.21 7.10 2.56
C GLN A 75 -4.39 7.20 3.53
N LYS A 76 -5.60 7.16 3.02
CA LYS A 76 -6.85 7.16 3.81
C LYS A 76 -7.90 6.31 3.13
N ILE A 77 -8.75 5.72 3.96
CA ILE A 77 -10.01 5.14 3.51
C ILE A 77 -11.16 6.01 4.04
N GLN A 78 -12.13 6.28 3.18
CA GLN A 78 -13.39 6.88 3.61
C GLN A 78 -14.40 5.75 3.80
N VAL A 79 -14.79 5.54 5.04
CA VAL A 79 -15.86 4.61 5.41
C VAL A 79 -17.00 5.44 5.94
N ASP A 80 -18.20 5.25 5.42
CA ASP A 80 -19.39 5.92 5.92
C ASP A 80 -19.55 5.56 7.41
N PRO A 81 -19.62 6.57 8.32
CA PRO A 81 -19.73 6.33 9.75
C PRO A 81 -20.99 5.55 10.15
N THR A 82 -22.01 5.56 9.29
CA THR A 82 -23.27 4.82 9.53
C THR A 82 -23.15 3.32 9.24
N LEU A 83 -22.10 2.89 8.53
CA LEU A 83 -21.88 1.47 8.23
C LEU A 83 -21.38 0.73 9.49
N PRO A 84 -22.06 -0.30 9.96
CA PRO A 84 -21.62 -1.12 11.09
C PRO A 84 -20.50 -2.08 10.66
N LEU A 85 -19.34 -1.51 10.33
CA LEU A 85 -18.20 -2.24 9.79
C LEU A 85 -17.16 -2.47 10.88
N SER A 86 -17.01 -3.73 11.32
CA SER A 86 -15.88 -4.11 12.19
C SER A 86 -14.60 -4.36 11.37
N VAL A 87 -13.44 -4.32 12.05
CA VAL A 87 -12.15 -4.66 11.46
C VAL A 87 -12.20 -6.03 10.77
N LEU A 88 -12.77 -7.05 11.44
CA LEU A 88 -12.93 -8.37 10.83
C LEU A 88 -13.73 -8.32 9.52
N ARG A 89 -14.89 -7.64 9.52
CA ARG A 89 -15.70 -7.51 8.30
C ARG A 89 -14.95 -6.79 7.18
N PHE A 90 -14.21 -5.75 7.53
CA PHE A 90 -13.37 -5.00 6.58
C PHE A 90 -12.28 -5.88 5.94
N LEU A 91 -11.59 -6.71 6.74
CA LEU A 91 -10.57 -7.63 6.24
C LEU A 91 -11.17 -8.73 5.37
N ARG A 92 -12.35 -9.23 5.72
CA ARG A 92 -13.10 -10.24 4.94
C ARG A 92 -13.63 -9.74 3.59
N LEU A 93 -13.55 -8.44 3.29
CA LEU A 93 -13.76 -7.93 1.93
C LEU A 93 -12.68 -8.41 0.94
N VAL A 94 -11.54 -8.91 1.44
CA VAL A 94 -10.57 -9.63 0.60
C VAL A 94 -11.10 -11.03 0.36
N PRO A 95 -11.29 -11.45 -0.91
CA PRO A 95 -11.86 -12.75 -1.22
C PRO A 95 -11.10 -13.92 -0.57
N GLY A 96 -11.83 -14.89 -0.01
CA GLY A 96 -11.27 -16.09 0.60
C GLY A 96 -10.68 -15.90 2.01
N VAL A 97 -10.84 -14.72 2.62
CA VAL A 97 -10.38 -14.44 3.98
C VAL A 97 -11.44 -14.84 5.00
N ASP A 98 -11.08 -15.77 5.87
CA ASP A 98 -11.84 -16.13 7.07
C ASP A 98 -11.32 -15.39 8.32
N ARG A 99 -11.90 -15.69 9.50
CA ARG A 99 -11.46 -15.09 10.76
C ARG A 99 -10.03 -15.48 11.13
N GLY A 100 -9.63 -16.72 10.86
CA GLY A 100 -8.28 -17.22 11.17
C GLY A 100 -7.22 -16.48 10.38
N ALA A 101 -7.41 -16.34 9.06
CA ALA A 101 -6.52 -15.59 8.19
C ALA A 101 -6.46 -14.10 8.56
N ALA A 102 -7.61 -13.49 8.89
CA ALA A 102 -7.67 -12.11 9.34
C ALA A 102 -6.90 -11.90 10.65
N LEU A 103 -7.09 -12.79 11.63
CA LEU A 103 -6.37 -12.74 12.91
C LEU A 103 -4.86 -12.89 12.72
N ALA A 104 -4.42 -13.87 11.93
CA ALA A 104 -3.01 -14.08 11.64
C ALA A 104 -2.36 -12.84 10.98
N ALA A 105 -3.05 -12.21 10.03
CA ALA A 105 -2.56 -10.99 9.40
C ALA A 105 -2.47 -9.80 10.39
N LEU A 106 -3.44 -9.68 11.31
CA LEU A 106 -3.40 -8.66 12.36
C LEU A 106 -2.27 -8.92 13.37
N GLN A 107 -2.04 -10.18 13.77
CA GLN A 107 -0.92 -10.56 14.63
C GLN A 107 0.43 -10.21 14.00
N GLU A 108 0.56 -10.40 12.70
CA GLU A 108 1.79 -10.08 11.98
C GLU A 108 2.14 -8.58 12.02
N VAL A 109 1.12 -7.73 12.13
CA VAL A 109 1.28 -6.27 12.22
C VAL A 109 1.12 -5.72 13.65
N GLY A 110 0.83 -6.58 14.65
CA GLY A 110 0.62 -6.19 16.05
C GLY A 110 -0.65 -5.37 16.27
N ALA A 111 -1.77 -5.84 15.73
CA ALA A 111 -3.10 -5.20 15.84
C ALA A 111 -4.23 -6.21 16.07
N GLU A 112 -3.93 -7.40 16.61
CA GLU A 112 -4.91 -8.46 16.82
C GLU A 112 -6.01 -8.09 17.81
N GLN A 113 -5.71 -7.20 18.77
CA GLN A 113 -6.66 -6.74 19.80
C GLN A 113 -7.87 -6.02 19.23
N VAL A 114 -7.76 -5.43 18.02
CA VAL A 114 -8.87 -4.66 17.41
C VAL A 114 -9.73 -5.47 16.43
N ILE A 115 -9.55 -6.79 16.31
CA ILE A 115 -10.23 -7.61 15.29
C ILE A 115 -11.75 -7.46 15.32
N ASP A 116 -12.35 -7.36 16.48
CA ASP A 116 -13.81 -7.24 16.65
C ASP A 116 -14.27 -5.79 16.83
N SER A 117 -13.35 -4.83 16.94
CA SER A 117 -13.65 -3.42 17.13
C SER A 117 -14.37 -2.83 15.92
N PRO A 118 -15.30 -1.89 16.10
CA PRO A 118 -15.80 -1.06 15.00
C PRO A 118 -14.66 -0.31 14.34
N LEU A 119 -14.63 -0.28 13.00
CA LEU A 119 -13.53 0.33 12.24
C LEU A 119 -13.38 1.83 12.55
N GLN A 120 -14.48 2.50 12.93
CA GLN A 120 -14.50 3.93 13.27
C GLN A 120 -13.87 4.24 14.63
N THR A 121 -13.72 3.25 15.50
CA THR A 121 -13.22 3.45 16.89
C THR A 121 -11.74 3.12 17.06
N VAL A 122 -11.09 2.56 16.02
CA VAL A 122 -9.66 2.27 16.09
C VAL A 122 -8.83 3.55 15.99
N SER A 123 -7.72 3.61 16.71
CA SER A 123 -6.79 4.73 16.65
C SER A 123 -6.13 4.85 15.27
N GLY A 124 -5.53 6.00 14.97
CA GLY A 124 -4.83 6.22 13.70
C GLY A 124 -3.74 5.18 13.46
N GLY A 125 -2.92 4.87 14.46
CA GLY A 125 -1.87 3.86 14.35
C GLY A 125 -2.40 2.44 14.16
N GLU A 126 -3.48 2.07 14.87
CA GLU A 126 -4.16 0.79 14.66
C GLU A 126 -4.76 0.69 13.27
N MET A 127 -5.37 1.78 12.76
CA MET A 127 -5.91 1.83 11.40
C MET A 127 -4.82 1.58 10.36
N GLN A 128 -3.63 2.19 10.51
CA GLN A 128 -2.50 1.95 9.61
C GLN A 128 -2.08 0.47 9.63
N ARG A 129 -2.02 -0.15 10.81
CA ARG A 129 -1.72 -1.59 10.95
C ARG A 129 -2.82 -2.46 10.33
N VAL A 130 -4.10 -2.12 10.50
CA VAL A 130 -5.24 -2.81 9.87
C VAL A 130 -5.17 -2.71 8.34
N LEU A 131 -4.84 -1.54 7.78
CA LEU A 131 -4.68 -1.35 6.34
C LEU A 131 -3.49 -2.17 5.80
N LEU A 132 -2.40 -2.22 6.55
CA LEU A 132 -1.23 -3.02 6.20
C LEU A 132 -1.56 -4.52 6.23
N ALA A 133 -2.25 -5.01 7.29
CA ALA A 133 -2.74 -6.38 7.36
C ALA A 133 -3.62 -6.74 6.14
N ARG A 134 -4.54 -5.84 5.77
CA ARG A 134 -5.39 -6.02 4.59
C ARG A 134 -4.58 -6.14 3.29
N ALA A 135 -3.51 -5.35 3.14
CA ALA A 135 -2.63 -5.45 1.99
C ALA A 135 -1.88 -6.80 1.95
N LEU A 136 -1.43 -7.30 3.11
CA LEU A 136 -0.73 -8.58 3.25
C LEU A 136 -1.62 -9.79 2.97
N LEU A 137 -2.92 -9.73 3.28
CA LEU A 137 -3.88 -10.82 3.00
C LEU A 137 -3.94 -11.20 1.51
N ARG A 138 -3.52 -10.32 0.61
CA ARG A 138 -3.37 -10.61 -0.82
C ARG A 138 -2.11 -11.41 -1.16
N LYS A 139 -1.26 -11.73 -0.16
CA LYS A 139 0.05 -12.39 -0.34
C LYS A 139 0.86 -11.69 -1.44
N PRO A 140 1.15 -10.39 -1.27
CA PRO A 140 1.68 -9.56 -2.34
C PRO A 140 3.12 -9.94 -2.71
N GLN A 141 3.45 -9.77 -3.98
CA GLN A 141 4.82 -9.74 -4.48
C GLN A 141 5.35 -8.29 -4.51
N LEU A 142 4.45 -7.32 -4.62
CA LEU A 142 4.72 -5.89 -4.51
C LEU A 142 3.75 -5.28 -3.49
N LEU A 143 4.30 -4.64 -2.47
CA LEU A 143 3.54 -3.88 -1.48
C LEU A 143 3.69 -2.39 -1.80
N VAL A 144 2.59 -1.71 -2.04
CA VAL A 144 2.56 -0.27 -2.36
C VAL A 144 1.90 0.45 -1.19
N LEU A 145 2.65 1.37 -0.57
CA LEU A 145 2.24 2.11 0.62
C LEU A 145 2.18 3.61 0.29
N ASP A 146 1.01 4.22 0.43
CA ASP A 146 0.81 5.65 0.19
C ASP A 146 0.71 6.38 1.53
N GLU A 147 1.77 7.09 1.92
CA GLU A 147 1.93 7.81 3.20
C GLU A 147 1.61 6.95 4.44
N PRO A 148 2.26 5.79 4.62
CA PRO A 148 1.89 4.80 5.66
C PRO A 148 2.01 5.32 7.10
N VAL A 149 2.77 6.38 7.33
CA VAL A 149 3.02 6.96 8.66
C VAL A 149 2.17 8.20 8.97
N GLN A 150 1.24 8.57 8.08
CA GLN A 150 0.42 9.76 8.29
C GLN A 150 -0.50 9.58 9.49
N GLY A 151 -0.48 10.56 10.41
CA GLY A 151 -1.29 10.53 11.64
C GLY A 151 -0.75 9.61 12.73
N VAL A 152 0.49 9.14 12.59
CA VAL A 152 1.20 8.35 13.61
C VAL A 152 2.26 9.24 14.26
N ASP A 153 2.43 9.14 15.57
CA ASP A 153 3.48 9.84 16.31
C ASP A 153 4.89 9.36 15.92
N VAL A 154 5.92 10.12 16.32
CA VAL A 154 7.31 9.86 15.91
C VAL A 154 7.79 8.46 16.31
N ALA A 155 7.42 7.99 17.50
CA ALA A 155 7.79 6.65 17.97
C ALA A 155 7.14 5.57 17.13
N GLY A 156 5.83 5.68 16.90
CA GLY A 156 5.07 4.75 16.06
C GLY A 156 5.51 4.75 14.58
N GLN A 157 5.98 5.89 14.05
CA GLN A 157 6.56 5.93 12.70
C GLN A 157 7.79 5.04 12.58
N SER A 158 8.72 5.11 13.55
CA SER A 158 9.91 4.25 13.57
C SER A 158 9.56 2.77 13.66
N GLU A 159 8.57 2.44 14.51
CA GLU A 159 8.06 1.07 14.61
C GLU A 159 7.45 0.57 13.30
N LEU A 160 6.68 1.41 12.63
CA LEU A 160 6.02 1.03 11.37
C LEU A 160 7.04 0.83 10.24
N TYR A 161 8.07 1.66 10.13
CA TYR A 161 9.16 1.43 9.17
C TYR A 161 9.92 0.13 9.46
N SER A 162 10.20 -0.15 10.73
CA SER A 162 10.82 -1.40 11.15
C SER A 162 9.94 -2.61 10.82
N LEU A 163 8.63 -2.48 11.00
CA LEU A 163 7.65 -3.50 10.63
C LEU A 163 7.64 -3.73 9.11
N ILE A 164 7.60 -2.68 8.29
CA ILE A 164 7.63 -2.77 6.83
C ILE A 164 8.89 -3.50 6.36
N THR A 165 10.04 -3.19 6.95
CA THR A 165 11.31 -3.87 6.64
C THR A 165 11.24 -5.36 6.97
N ARG A 166 10.75 -5.74 8.15
CA ARG A 166 10.55 -7.15 8.53
C ARG A 166 9.58 -7.88 7.60
N LEU A 167 8.49 -7.22 7.19
CA LEU A 167 7.52 -7.80 6.27
C LEU A 167 8.12 -8.04 4.88
N ARG A 168 8.91 -7.08 4.37
CA ARG A 168 9.66 -7.25 3.12
C ARG A 168 10.56 -8.49 3.20
N ASP A 169 11.35 -8.63 4.27
CA ASP A 169 12.29 -9.72 4.44
C ASP A 169 11.57 -11.06 4.56
N ARG A 170 10.48 -11.11 5.31
CA ARG A 170 9.68 -12.33 5.53
C ARG A 170 8.96 -12.80 4.28
N HIS A 171 8.39 -11.88 3.49
CA HIS A 171 7.59 -12.20 2.32
C HIS A 171 8.39 -12.14 1.01
N GLY A 172 9.62 -11.62 1.02
CA GLY A 172 10.42 -11.41 -0.18
C GLY A 172 9.78 -10.44 -1.18
N CYS A 173 8.84 -9.59 -0.72
CA CYS A 173 8.13 -8.67 -1.59
C CYS A 173 8.97 -7.41 -1.89
N GLY A 174 8.75 -6.79 -3.07
CA GLY A 174 9.17 -5.41 -3.30
C GLY A 174 8.26 -4.44 -2.53
N VAL A 175 8.76 -3.28 -2.10
CA VAL A 175 8.00 -2.24 -1.41
C VAL A 175 8.23 -0.90 -2.08
#